data_04c1817ec029fed9eee0e4d823b9b2ea
#
_entry.id   04c1817ec029fed9eee0e4d823b9b2ea
#
_cell.length_a   1.000
_cell.length_b   1.000
_cell.length_c   1.000
_cell.angle_alpha   90.00
_cell.angle_beta   90.00
_cell.angle_gamma   90.00
#
_symmetry.space_group_name_H-M   'P 1'
#
loop_
_entity.id
_entity.type
_entity.pdbx_description
1 polymer ?
#
loop_
_entity_poly.entity_id
_entity_poly.type
_entity_poly.pdbx_seq_one_letter_code
_entity_poly.pdbx_strand_id
1 'polypeptide(L)' 'MRKKFIQCENRQQAGEECPWAAIIVSVDGGYMCFESYDDYEVWECQNDSSWGE' A
#
# COMPACT_ATOMS: atom_id res chain seq x y z
N MET A 1 -7.55 10.56 -1.16
CA MET A 1 -6.68 9.37 -1.19
C MET A 1 -6.74 8.63 0.14
N ARG A 2 -7.01 7.35 0.08
CA ARG A 2 -7.11 6.55 1.29
C ARG A 2 -6.06 5.45 1.28
N LYS A 3 -5.20 5.45 2.27
CA LYS A 3 -4.16 4.44 2.39
C LYS A 3 -3.93 4.14 3.85
N LYS A 4 -3.43 2.93 4.11
CA LYS A 4 -3.15 2.53 5.46
C LYS A 4 -1.96 1.57 5.48
N PHE A 5 -1.03 1.81 6.37
CA PHE A 5 0.10 0.92 6.58
C PHE A 5 -0.25 -0.11 7.66
N ILE A 6 -0.03 -1.38 7.35
CA ILE A 6 -0.30 -2.46 8.29
C ILE A 6 0.98 -3.23 8.53
N GLN A 7 1.38 -3.28 9.79
CA GLN A 7 2.55 -4.03 10.17
C GLN A 7 2.14 -5.46 10.50
N CYS A 8 2.37 -6.37 9.55
CA CYS A 8 2.03 -7.76 9.74
C CYS A 8 2.99 -8.63 8.95
N GLU A 9 2.93 -9.93 9.19
CA GLU A 9 3.90 -10.83 8.60
C GLU A 9 3.45 -11.43 7.28
N ASN A 10 2.16 -11.34 6.98
CA ASN A 10 1.69 -11.92 5.73
C ASN A 10 0.57 -11.09 5.17
N ARG A 11 0.36 -11.29 3.86
CA ARG A 11 -0.62 -10.50 3.13
C ARG A 11 -2.04 -10.81 3.57
N GLN A 12 -2.29 -12.03 3.99
CA GLN A 12 -3.62 -12.39 4.41
C GLN A 12 -4.08 -11.56 5.60
N GLN A 13 -3.19 -11.34 6.55
CA GLN A 13 -3.51 -10.49 7.68
C GLN A 13 -3.83 -9.07 7.25
N ALA A 14 -3.05 -8.55 6.32
CA ALA A 14 -3.30 -7.21 5.82
C ALA A 14 -4.68 -7.10 5.19
N GLY A 15 -5.07 -8.12 4.43
CA GLY A 15 -6.38 -8.14 3.82
C GLY A 15 -7.51 -8.17 4.83
N GLU A 16 -7.29 -8.87 5.92
CA GLU A 16 -8.31 -8.96 6.97
C GLU A 16 -8.44 -7.63 7.70
N GLU A 17 -7.34 -6.94 7.88
CA GLU A 17 -7.38 -5.64 8.54
C GLU A 17 -8.00 -4.58 7.65
N CYS A 18 -7.82 -4.71 6.34
CA CYS A 18 -8.32 -3.72 5.40
C CYS A 18 -9.18 -4.37 4.33
N PRO A 19 -10.39 -4.82 4.69
CA PRO A 19 -11.25 -5.45 3.69
C PRO A 19 -11.70 -4.48 2.61
N TRP A 20 -11.58 -3.19 2.86
CA TRP A 20 -11.94 -2.17 1.88
C TRP A 20 -10.84 -1.95 0.85
N ALA A 21 -9.66 -2.50 1.05
CA ALA A 21 -8.52 -2.23 0.18
C ALA A 21 -8.69 -2.92 -1.16
N ALA A 22 -8.50 -2.17 -2.22
CA ALA A 22 -8.50 -2.72 -3.57
C ALA A 22 -7.14 -3.29 -3.92
N ILE A 23 -6.08 -2.72 -3.35
CA ILE A 23 -4.72 -3.13 -3.63
C ILE A 23 -3.95 -3.21 -2.32
N ILE A 24 -3.18 -4.27 -2.16
CA ILE A 24 -2.29 -4.44 -1.04
C ILE A 24 -0.88 -4.66 -1.57
N VAL A 25 0.04 -3.83 -1.13
CA VAL A 25 1.42 -3.83 -1.63
C VAL A 25 2.38 -4.20 -0.51
N SER A 26 3.29 -5.09 -0.82
CA SER A 26 4.33 -5.46 0.14
C SER A 26 5.38 -4.36 0.22
N VAL A 27 5.62 -3.87 1.42
CA VAL A 27 6.62 -2.84 1.64
C VAL A 27 7.52 -3.24 2.79
N ASP A 28 8.57 -2.46 2.97
CA ASP A 28 9.51 -2.72 4.04
C ASP A 28 8.79 -2.58 5.38
N GLY A 29 8.80 -3.64 6.15
CA GLY A 29 8.20 -3.62 7.47
C GLY A 29 6.73 -3.96 7.52
N GLY A 30 6.08 -4.21 6.37
CA GLY A 30 4.67 -4.54 6.41
C GLY A 30 4.01 -4.47 5.06
N TYR A 31 2.78 -3.99 5.06
CA TYR A 31 1.98 -3.90 3.84
C TYR A 31 1.26 -2.56 3.79
N MET A 32 1.14 -2.02 2.58
CA MET A 32 0.37 -0.81 2.35
C MET A 32 -0.93 -1.17 1.63
N CYS A 33 -2.03 -0.66 2.15
CA CYS A 33 -3.35 -0.92 1.59
C CYS A 33 -3.90 0.36 0.98
N PHE A 34 -4.45 0.25 -0.22
CA PHE A 34 -5.01 1.40 -0.93
C PHE A 34 -6.46 1.13 -1.30
N GLU A 35 -7.28 2.15 -1.18
CA GLU A 35 -8.68 2.02 -1.49
C GLU A 35 -8.92 1.85 -2.99
N SER A 36 -8.10 2.48 -3.81
CA SER A 36 -8.25 2.39 -5.25
C SER A 36 -6.90 2.31 -5.92
N TYR A 37 -6.93 1.85 -7.17
CA TYR A 37 -5.70 1.77 -7.94
C TYR A 37 -5.09 3.14 -8.18
N ASP A 38 -5.93 4.15 -8.30
CA ASP A 38 -5.44 5.51 -8.49
C ASP A 38 -4.59 5.94 -7.31
N ASP A 39 -5.01 5.61 -6.11
CA ASP A 39 -4.25 5.96 -4.93
C ASP A 39 -2.89 5.26 -4.94
N TYR A 40 -2.88 4.00 -5.35
CA TYR A 40 -1.64 3.26 -5.44
C TYR A 40 -0.70 3.89 -6.47
N GLU A 41 -1.23 4.28 -7.60
CA GLU A 41 -0.42 4.87 -8.65
C GLU A 41 0.23 6.17 -8.20
N VAL A 42 -0.53 7.00 -7.50
CA VAL A 42 0.00 8.25 -6.99
C VAL A 42 1.13 7.99 -6.01
N TRP A 43 0.90 7.05 -5.11
CA TRP A 43 1.92 6.70 -4.12
C TRP A 43 3.18 6.17 -4.78
N GLU A 44 3.02 5.30 -5.75
CA GLU A 44 4.16 4.71 -6.44
C GLU A 44 4.93 5.77 -7.22
N CYS A 45 4.22 6.69 -7.81
CA CYS A 45 4.84 7.78 -8.55
C CYS A 45 5.70 8.65 -7.65
N GLN A 46 5.18 8.94 -6.47
CA GLN A 46 5.92 9.76 -5.52
C GLN A 46 7.18 9.06 -5.06
N ASN A 47 7.09 7.76 -4.82
CA ASN A 47 8.26 7.01 -4.41
C ASN A 47 9.30 6.96 -5.53
N ASP A 48 8.83 6.79 -6.75
CA ASP A 48 9.75 6.75 -7.88
C ASP A 48 10.52 8.05 -8.02
N SER A 49 9.85 9.16 -7.85
CA SER A 49 10.50 10.43 -8.06
C SER A 49 11.59 10.69 -7.03
N SER A 50 11.52 10.03 -5.91
CA SER A 50 12.49 10.30 -4.85
C SER A 50 13.89 9.85 -5.23
N TRP A 51 14.02 8.88 -6.12
CA TRP A 51 15.35 8.44 -6.50
C TRP A 51 15.62 8.66 -7.99
N GLY A 52 14.73 9.27 -8.63
CA GLY A 52 14.89 9.55 -10.03
C GLY A 52 15.85 10.63 -10.33
N GLU A 53 16.46 11.24 -9.43
CA GLU A 53 17.33 12.18 -9.74
C GLU A 53 18.54 12.23 -9.29
#